data_81449e6fadfe94390a79f850a97cf95b
#
_entry.id   81449e6fadfe94390a79f850a97cf95b
#
_cell.length_a   1.000
_cell.length_b   1.000
_cell.length_c   1.000
_cell.angle_alpha   90.00
_cell.angle_beta   90.00
_cell.angle_gamma   90.00
#
_symmetry.space_group_name_H-M   'P 1'
#
loop_
_entity.id
_entity.type
_entity.pdbx_description
1 polymer ?
#
loop_
_entity_poly.entity_id
_entity_poly.type
_entity_poly.pdbx_seq_one_letter_code
_entity_poly.pdbx_strand_id
1 'polypeptide(L)'
;MISGSDRVDRPITRLIEASRPVSGRLGVGILASAAALGAGVGLTATAAWLIARASQMPPVITLWIAIAAVRFFGIARPVFRYVGRLISHDAAFRVVAEFRTEVYERLIPLTPSRLGRRHRGQILAGLVSDVDAVQEFDLRVLEPGAVAALVSAGCVALAVTILPSAGAVLAAGFVVAGIVAPLMAAAALQRATVSLAPVRAALSAAVVDVLRGAPDLIAVGATEPKLAEIDRLDAELTAMARRAAWATGLGTGVAMLAAGASVWGSAVVAPSAVHDGRLAGVMVAVIVLLPLAAFEALVPLPQAAVLVSRVRSAARRLFGLLDETPAATEPDGPLPLPAGPYTIELRQASARWTDGGARVLDDLDLTLRPSEHVAITGMSGAGKSTLAAVLLRFLDPEDRGTVLLNGTDVLDLAADDVRRVIGCVAGDAHIFASDLRENLRLAKPEAPDEELVHALYRVRLGEWYAALPVGLATPLGEGGALISGGERRRIALARALLADQPILILDEPTEGLDRPTAMALVADLLDTASDRAVLMLTHRDEGLDLVDRRYCLVDGRLIASRDGTRLPGYLGLAAPSGLAEVIQPG
;
A
#
# COMPACT_ATOMS: atom_id res chain seq x y z
N MET A 1 -1.80 27.65 8.99
CA MET A 1 -1.33 26.37 9.57
C MET A 1 -2.54 25.59 10.07
N ILE A 2 -3.05 24.65 9.26
CA ILE A 2 -4.17 23.77 9.66
C ILE A 2 -3.50 22.56 10.34
N SER A 3 -3.88 22.30 11.60
CA SER A 3 -3.28 21.25 12.44
C SER A 3 -3.39 19.88 11.74
N GLY A 4 -2.36 19.04 11.91
CA GLY A 4 -2.29 17.73 11.25
C GLY A 4 -3.47 16.77 11.55
N SER A 5 -4.18 16.95 12.68
CA SER A 5 -5.35 16.16 13.07
C SER A 5 -6.57 16.37 12.15
N ASP A 6 -6.76 17.58 11.60
CA ASP A 6 -7.88 17.89 10.70
C ASP A 6 -7.72 17.28 9.29
N ARG A 7 -6.49 16.94 8.89
CA ARG A 7 -6.23 16.34 7.57
C ARG A 7 -6.58 14.86 7.49
N VAL A 8 -6.43 14.12 8.58
CA VAL A 8 -6.74 12.67 8.65
C VAL A 8 -8.25 12.41 8.53
N ASP A 9 -9.09 13.38 8.92
CA ASP A 9 -10.55 13.21 8.94
C ASP A 9 -11.26 13.43 7.58
N ARG A 10 -10.54 13.84 6.51
CA ARG A 10 -11.15 14.11 5.19
C ARG A 10 -10.52 13.33 4.03
N PRO A 11 -10.55 11.97 4.07
CA PRO A 11 -9.86 11.15 3.07
C PRO A 11 -10.41 11.36 1.64
N ILE A 12 -11.71 11.62 1.48
CA ILE A 12 -12.33 11.88 0.16
C ILE A 12 -11.86 13.21 -0.42
N THR A 13 -11.70 14.25 0.40
CA THR A 13 -11.19 15.54 -0.08
C THR A 13 -9.77 15.40 -0.62
N ARG A 14 -8.92 14.62 0.05
CA ARG A 14 -7.56 14.33 -0.40
C ARG A 14 -7.54 13.52 -1.71
N LEU A 15 -8.48 12.60 -1.91
CA LEU A 15 -8.62 11.89 -3.19
C LEU A 15 -8.98 12.87 -4.34
N ILE A 16 -9.91 13.80 -4.10
CA ILE A 16 -10.26 14.85 -5.08
C ILE A 16 -9.04 15.72 -5.39
N GLU A 17 -8.24 16.04 -4.39
CA GLU A 17 -6.99 16.79 -4.56
C GLU A 17 -5.96 16.02 -5.40
N ALA A 18 -5.82 14.72 -5.18
CA ALA A 18 -4.96 13.85 -5.97
C ALA A 18 -5.37 13.78 -7.45
N SER A 19 -6.68 13.89 -7.75
CA SER A 19 -7.21 13.90 -9.13
C SER A 19 -7.15 15.27 -9.82
N ARG A 20 -6.76 16.36 -9.11
CA ARG A 20 -6.67 17.72 -9.69
C ARG A 20 -5.81 17.85 -10.95
N PRO A 21 -4.63 17.22 -11.07
CA PRO A 21 -3.79 17.37 -12.26
C PRO A 21 -4.48 16.96 -13.56
N VAL A 22 -5.40 15.99 -13.48
CA VAL A 22 -6.13 15.46 -14.65
C VAL A 22 -7.58 15.95 -14.72
N SER A 23 -8.01 16.87 -13.84
CA SER A 23 -9.40 17.35 -13.74
C SER A 23 -9.98 17.86 -15.05
N GLY A 24 -9.18 18.51 -15.88
CA GLY A 24 -9.60 18.96 -17.20
C GLY A 24 -10.00 17.82 -18.14
N ARG A 25 -9.19 16.75 -18.18
CA ARG A 25 -9.47 15.55 -19.00
C ARG A 25 -10.66 14.78 -18.45
N LEU A 26 -10.76 14.63 -17.14
CA LEU A 26 -11.90 14.00 -16.48
C LEU A 26 -13.19 14.78 -16.78
N GLY A 27 -13.16 16.12 -16.75
CA GLY A 27 -14.27 16.98 -17.14
C GLY A 27 -14.73 16.76 -18.57
N VAL A 28 -13.80 16.65 -19.54
CA VAL A 28 -14.12 16.31 -20.93
C VAL A 28 -14.74 14.91 -21.02
N GLY A 29 -14.23 13.94 -20.30
CA GLY A 29 -14.79 12.59 -20.20
C GLY A 29 -16.22 12.59 -19.67
N ILE A 30 -16.48 13.32 -18.57
CA ILE A 30 -17.81 13.52 -17.99
C ILE A 30 -18.77 14.17 -19.01
N LEU A 31 -18.35 15.21 -19.72
CA LEU A 31 -19.16 15.86 -20.72
C LEU A 31 -19.50 14.93 -21.90
N ALA A 32 -18.53 14.13 -22.37
CA ALA A 32 -18.75 13.14 -23.41
C ALA A 32 -19.71 12.03 -22.94
N SER A 33 -19.56 11.54 -21.71
CA SER A 33 -20.47 10.55 -21.11
C SER A 33 -21.88 11.12 -20.91
N ALA A 34 -22.00 12.39 -20.49
CA ALA A 34 -23.29 13.09 -20.41
C ALA A 34 -23.93 13.29 -21.80
N ALA A 35 -23.12 13.63 -22.82
CA ALA A 35 -23.59 13.72 -24.20
C ALA A 35 -24.06 12.37 -24.75
N ALA A 36 -23.40 11.26 -24.37
CA ALA A 36 -23.85 9.91 -24.74
C ALA A 36 -25.22 9.57 -24.17
N LEU A 37 -25.46 9.86 -22.89
CA LEU A 37 -26.78 9.65 -22.26
C LEU A 37 -27.81 10.65 -22.78
N GLY A 38 -27.43 11.92 -22.97
CA GLY A 38 -28.28 12.94 -23.62
C GLY A 38 -28.70 12.54 -25.04
N ALA A 39 -27.80 11.94 -25.83
CA ALA A 39 -28.14 11.36 -27.12
C ALA A 39 -29.14 10.20 -27.01
N GLY A 40 -29.03 9.37 -25.96
CA GLY A 40 -30.02 8.33 -25.64
C GLY A 40 -31.38 8.91 -25.32
N VAL A 41 -31.46 9.97 -24.53
CA VAL A 41 -32.69 10.71 -24.23
C VAL A 41 -33.26 11.35 -25.52
N GLY A 42 -32.39 12.02 -26.29
CA GLY A 42 -32.78 12.63 -27.56
C GLY A 42 -33.30 11.60 -28.56
N LEU A 43 -32.68 10.42 -28.64
CA LEU A 43 -33.14 9.31 -29.47
C LEU A 43 -34.55 8.87 -29.06
N THR A 44 -34.78 8.63 -27.77
CA THR A 44 -36.09 8.18 -27.26
C THR A 44 -37.15 9.25 -27.48
N ALA A 45 -36.86 10.52 -27.19
CA ALA A 45 -37.80 11.64 -27.35
C ALA A 45 -38.16 11.86 -28.82
N THR A 46 -37.18 11.86 -29.74
CA THR A 46 -37.44 12.05 -31.18
C THR A 46 -38.12 10.85 -31.80
N ALA A 47 -37.79 9.61 -31.38
CA ALA A 47 -38.49 8.42 -31.83
C ALA A 47 -39.96 8.39 -31.37
N ALA A 48 -40.21 8.74 -30.10
CA ALA A 48 -41.57 8.87 -29.57
C ALA A 48 -42.40 9.90 -30.33
N TRP A 49 -41.82 11.09 -30.57
CA TRP A 49 -42.46 12.14 -31.36
C TRP A 49 -42.73 11.68 -32.79
N LEU A 50 -41.74 11.06 -33.44
CA LEU A 50 -41.84 10.58 -34.82
C LEU A 50 -42.96 9.56 -34.99
N ILE A 51 -43.05 8.57 -34.09
CA ILE A 51 -44.09 7.54 -34.11
C ILE A 51 -45.48 8.18 -33.91
N ALA A 52 -45.61 9.05 -32.87
CA ALA A 52 -46.88 9.75 -32.62
C ALA A 52 -47.28 10.69 -33.76
N ARG A 53 -46.33 11.35 -34.44
CA ARG A 53 -46.62 12.23 -35.57
C ARG A 53 -46.95 11.43 -36.83
N ALA A 54 -46.24 10.32 -37.06
CA ALA A 54 -46.51 9.45 -38.22
C ALA A 54 -47.89 8.81 -38.20
N SER A 55 -48.47 8.54 -37.01
CA SER A 55 -49.85 8.02 -36.88
C SER A 55 -50.89 8.98 -37.39
N GLN A 56 -50.57 10.28 -37.51
CA GLN A 56 -51.47 11.31 -38.13
C GLN A 56 -51.36 11.36 -39.64
N MET A 57 -50.61 10.47 -40.31
CA MET A 57 -50.40 10.37 -41.75
C MET A 57 -50.00 11.69 -42.45
N PRO A 58 -49.04 12.48 -41.90
CA PRO A 58 -48.55 13.68 -42.53
C PRO A 58 -47.71 13.35 -43.78
N PRO A 59 -47.53 14.29 -44.74
CA PRO A 59 -46.57 14.10 -45.82
C PRO A 59 -45.21 13.71 -45.33
N VAL A 60 -44.54 12.70 -45.89
CA VAL A 60 -43.24 12.14 -45.44
C VAL A 60 -42.17 13.21 -45.36
N ILE A 61 -42.20 14.22 -46.21
CA ILE A 61 -41.29 15.34 -46.23
C ILE A 61 -41.26 16.10 -44.88
N THR A 62 -42.34 16.10 -44.12
CA THR A 62 -42.41 16.77 -42.80
C THR A 62 -41.75 15.97 -41.69
N LEU A 63 -41.48 14.68 -41.93
CA LEU A 63 -40.86 13.77 -40.96
C LEU A 63 -39.34 13.62 -41.14
N TRP A 64 -38.80 14.11 -42.28
CA TRP A 64 -37.39 13.82 -42.62
C TRP A 64 -36.39 14.34 -41.61
N ILE A 65 -36.63 15.50 -40.95
CA ILE A 65 -35.77 16.06 -39.90
C ILE A 65 -35.75 15.12 -38.68
N ALA A 66 -36.90 14.62 -38.25
CA ALA A 66 -36.97 13.69 -37.13
C ALA A 66 -36.32 12.35 -37.46
N ILE A 67 -36.46 11.86 -38.69
CA ILE A 67 -35.79 10.65 -39.19
C ILE A 67 -34.26 10.85 -39.15
N ALA A 68 -33.79 12.01 -39.62
CA ALA A 68 -32.37 12.36 -39.57
C ALA A 68 -31.86 12.48 -38.11
N ALA A 69 -32.65 13.09 -37.21
CA ALA A 69 -32.33 13.22 -35.81
C ALA A 69 -32.23 11.85 -35.07
N VAL A 70 -33.16 10.91 -35.37
CA VAL A 70 -33.10 9.54 -34.84
C VAL A 70 -31.80 8.85 -35.28
N ARG A 71 -31.42 8.97 -36.57
CA ARG A 71 -30.14 8.43 -37.07
C ARG A 71 -28.93 9.08 -36.40
N PHE A 72 -28.93 10.40 -36.28
CA PHE A 72 -27.89 11.16 -35.63
C PHE A 72 -27.69 10.69 -34.16
N PHE A 73 -28.76 10.68 -33.37
CA PHE A 73 -28.67 10.26 -31.97
C PHE A 73 -28.29 8.78 -31.82
N GLY A 74 -28.76 7.93 -32.72
CA GLY A 74 -28.40 6.51 -32.75
C GLY A 74 -26.92 6.27 -32.99
N ILE A 75 -26.25 7.10 -33.80
CA ILE A 75 -24.81 7.05 -34.05
C ILE A 75 -24.05 7.81 -32.96
N ALA A 76 -24.53 8.97 -32.55
CA ALA A 76 -23.88 9.83 -31.57
C ALA A 76 -23.74 9.14 -30.20
N ARG A 77 -24.76 8.40 -29.73
CA ARG A 77 -24.76 7.71 -28.44
C ARG A 77 -23.58 6.75 -28.26
N PRO A 78 -23.33 5.74 -29.11
CA PRO A 78 -22.19 4.84 -28.97
C PRO A 78 -20.86 5.56 -29.18
N VAL A 79 -20.76 6.53 -30.08
CA VAL A 79 -19.53 7.31 -30.31
C VAL A 79 -19.15 8.09 -29.06
N PHE A 80 -20.07 8.90 -28.52
CA PHE A 80 -19.79 9.65 -27.29
C PHE A 80 -19.53 8.75 -26.08
N ARG A 81 -20.20 7.60 -25.97
CA ARG A 81 -19.93 6.60 -24.92
C ARG A 81 -18.52 6.04 -25.04
N TYR A 82 -18.08 5.73 -26.24
CA TYR A 82 -16.71 5.24 -26.47
C TYR A 82 -15.66 6.31 -26.15
N VAL A 83 -15.84 7.52 -26.68
CA VAL A 83 -14.93 8.65 -26.45
C VAL A 83 -14.88 9.01 -24.96
N GLY A 84 -16.03 9.11 -24.29
CA GLY A 84 -16.10 9.39 -22.86
C GLY A 84 -15.33 8.36 -22.05
N ARG A 85 -15.60 7.07 -22.29
CA ARG A 85 -14.89 5.98 -21.62
C ARG A 85 -13.36 6.04 -21.86
N LEU A 86 -12.94 6.26 -23.10
CA LEU A 86 -11.52 6.33 -23.44
C LEU A 86 -10.82 7.46 -22.68
N ILE A 87 -11.42 8.66 -22.67
CA ILE A 87 -10.83 9.84 -22.01
C ILE A 87 -10.84 9.68 -20.48
N SER A 88 -11.95 9.23 -19.90
CA SER A 88 -12.05 9.05 -18.43
C SER A 88 -11.10 7.98 -17.94
N HIS A 89 -10.95 6.84 -18.65
CA HIS A 89 -10.01 5.79 -18.25
C HIS A 89 -8.55 6.23 -18.43
N ASP A 90 -8.18 6.93 -19.53
CA ASP A 90 -6.83 7.48 -19.70
C ASP A 90 -6.50 8.45 -18.57
N ALA A 91 -7.43 9.33 -18.20
CA ALA A 91 -7.25 10.24 -17.07
C ALA A 91 -7.04 9.49 -15.75
N ALA A 92 -7.88 8.53 -15.44
CA ALA A 92 -7.81 7.76 -14.19
C ALA A 92 -6.52 6.92 -14.10
N PHE A 93 -6.06 6.30 -15.20
CA PHE A 93 -4.79 5.57 -15.20
C PHE A 93 -3.58 6.47 -14.98
N ARG A 94 -3.58 7.70 -15.49
CA ARG A 94 -2.50 8.67 -15.23
C ARG A 94 -2.43 9.04 -13.76
N VAL A 95 -3.57 9.32 -13.12
CA VAL A 95 -3.63 9.58 -11.66
C VAL A 95 -3.02 8.42 -10.89
N VAL A 96 -3.43 7.18 -11.20
CA VAL A 96 -2.92 5.99 -10.52
C VAL A 96 -1.41 5.84 -10.70
N ALA A 97 -0.89 6.07 -11.92
CA ALA A 97 0.53 5.95 -12.19
C ALA A 97 1.36 6.98 -11.40
N GLU A 98 0.96 8.26 -11.44
CA GLU A 98 1.61 9.33 -10.70
C GLU A 98 1.52 9.09 -9.18
N PHE A 99 0.34 8.70 -8.69
CA PHE A 99 0.11 8.46 -7.28
C PHE A 99 0.87 7.24 -6.74
N ARG A 100 1.03 6.16 -7.54
CA ARG A 100 1.88 5.02 -7.17
C ARG A 100 3.33 5.43 -6.99
N THR A 101 3.84 6.27 -7.88
CA THR A 101 5.22 6.78 -7.77
C THR A 101 5.37 7.61 -6.50
N GLU A 102 4.46 8.55 -6.23
CA GLU A 102 4.48 9.37 -5.01
C GLU A 102 4.41 8.51 -3.73
N VAL A 103 3.51 7.51 -3.71
CA VAL A 103 3.39 6.58 -2.58
C VAL A 103 4.70 5.81 -2.36
N TYR A 104 5.31 5.31 -3.44
CA TYR A 104 6.57 4.58 -3.36
C TYR A 104 7.69 5.47 -2.82
N GLU A 105 7.85 6.67 -3.35
CA GLU A 105 8.87 7.64 -2.91
C GLU A 105 8.72 8.00 -1.44
N ARG A 106 7.49 8.14 -0.95
CA ARG A 106 7.21 8.42 0.48
C ARG A 106 7.42 7.21 1.39
N LEU A 107 7.34 5.98 0.86
CA LEU A 107 7.59 4.77 1.64
C LEU A 107 9.08 4.48 1.84
N ILE A 108 9.95 4.92 0.93
CA ILE A 108 11.40 4.69 1.02
C ILE A 108 11.96 5.17 2.37
N PRO A 109 11.76 6.42 2.80
CA PRO A 109 12.31 6.91 4.07
C PRO A 109 11.65 6.32 5.32
N LEU A 110 10.51 5.61 5.19
CA LEU A 110 9.89 4.88 6.30
C LEU A 110 10.52 3.49 6.53
N THR A 111 11.33 3.01 5.60
CA THR A 111 12.05 1.73 5.72
C THR A 111 13.43 1.93 6.37
N PRO A 112 13.93 0.94 7.12
CA PRO A 112 13.24 -0.27 7.59
C PRO A 112 12.44 -0.02 8.87
N SER A 113 12.64 1.11 9.55
CA SER A 113 12.29 1.34 10.96
C SER A 113 10.78 1.32 11.22
N ARG A 114 9.98 2.05 10.43
CA ARG A 114 8.53 2.15 10.63
C ARG A 114 7.79 0.99 9.94
N LEU A 115 8.26 0.55 8.78
CA LEU A 115 7.60 -0.51 8.00
C LEU A 115 7.99 -1.93 8.44
N GLY A 116 9.18 -2.15 9.00
CA GLY A 116 9.66 -3.46 9.43
C GLY A 116 8.78 -4.17 10.48
N ARG A 117 7.97 -3.40 11.22
CA ARG A 117 6.99 -3.92 12.21
C ARG A 117 5.63 -4.27 11.61
N ARG A 118 5.36 -3.88 10.37
CA ARG A 118 4.11 -4.19 9.67
C ARG A 118 4.26 -5.47 8.85
N HIS A 119 3.18 -6.23 8.73
CA HIS A 119 3.18 -7.42 7.88
C HIS A 119 3.40 -7.02 6.42
N ARG A 120 4.37 -7.62 5.75
CA ARG A 120 4.73 -7.37 4.32
C ARG A 120 3.50 -7.38 3.41
N GLY A 121 2.56 -8.31 3.66
CA GLY A 121 1.30 -8.39 2.91
C GLY A 121 0.38 -7.18 3.07
N GLN A 122 0.41 -6.48 4.21
CA GLN A 122 -0.39 -5.26 4.40
C GLN A 122 0.17 -4.07 3.61
N ILE A 123 1.50 -3.96 3.54
CA ILE A 123 2.17 -2.91 2.75
C ILE A 123 1.90 -3.14 1.26
N LEU A 124 2.05 -4.37 0.78
CA LEU A 124 1.77 -4.73 -0.61
C LEU A 124 0.29 -4.51 -0.97
N ALA A 125 -0.63 -4.91 -0.09
CA ALA A 125 -2.05 -4.66 -0.28
C ALA A 125 -2.37 -3.15 -0.34
N GLY A 126 -1.70 -2.32 0.48
CA GLY A 126 -1.79 -0.86 0.42
C GLY A 126 -1.31 -0.30 -0.92
N LEU A 127 -0.14 -0.71 -1.38
CA LEU A 127 0.45 -0.26 -2.64
C LEU A 127 -0.36 -0.64 -3.88
N VAL A 128 -0.99 -1.82 -3.88
CA VAL A 128 -1.73 -2.33 -5.04
C VAL A 128 -3.21 -1.98 -4.93
N SER A 129 -3.90 -2.50 -3.91
CA SER A 129 -5.37 -2.42 -3.87
C SER A 129 -5.91 -1.10 -3.33
N ASP A 130 -5.20 -0.43 -2.42
CA ASP A 130 -5.67 0.84 -1.85
C ASP A 130 -5.40 2.01 -2.82
N VAL A 131 -4.34 1.95 -3.62
CA VAL A 131 -4.10 2.90 -4.71
C VAL A 131 -5.13 2.74 -5.83
N ASP A 132 -5.53 1.49 -6.17
CA ASP A 132 -6.60 1.24 -7.15
C ASP A 132 -7.95 1.84 -6.71
N ALA A 133 -8.17 2.05 -5.41
CA ALA A 133 -9.37 2.71 -4.92
C ALA A 133 -9.49 4.18 -5.37
N VAL A 134 -8.39 4.85 -5.73
CA VAL A 134 -8.39 6.20 -6.33
C VAL A 134 -9.08 6.15 -7.70
N GLN A 135 -8.70 5.19 -8.53
CA GLN A 135 -9.34 4.99 -9.85
C GLN A 135 -10.82 4.61 -9.71
N GLU A 136 -11.14 3.72 -8.75
CA GLU A 136 -12.54 3.35 -8.50
C GLU A 136 -13.38 4.57 -8.08
N PHE A 137 -12.81 5.50 -7.31
CA PHE A 137 -13.49 6.73 -6.93
C PHE A 137 -13.82 7.60 -8.14
N ASP A 138 -12.83 7.89 -9.00
CA ASP A 138 -13.03 8.75 -10.16
C ASP A 138 -14.05 8.17 -11.16
N LEU A 139 -13.88 6.89 -11.52
CA LEU A 139 -14.68 6.27 -12.57
C LEU A 139 -16.05 5.75 -12.11
N ARG A 140 -16.21 5.37 -10.84
CA ARG A 140 -17.42 4.72 -10.34
C ARG A 140 -18.20 5.55 -9.33
N VAL A 141 -17.64 6.66 -8.84
CA VAL A 141 -18.34 7.57 -7.92
C VAL A 141 -18.45 8.96 -8.52
N LEU A 142 -17.33 9.60 -8.84
CA LEU A 142 -17.30 10.99 -9.30
C LEU A 142 -17.91 11.16 -10.68
N GLU A 143 -17.48 10.39 -11.68
CA GLU A 143 -17.98 10.47 -13.05
C GLU A 143 -19.50 10.16 -13.13
N PRO A 144 -20.02 9.02 -12.60
CA PRO A 144 -21.47 8.76 -12.65
C PRO A 144 -22.30 9.78 -11.90
N GLY A 145 -21.80 10.29 -10.75
CA GLY A 145 -22.47 11.34 -10.00
C GLY A 145 -22.61 12.64 -10.79
N ALA A 146 -21.52 13.10 -11.40
CA ALA A 146 -21.51 14.31 -12.21
C ALA A 146 -22.37 14.16 -13.49
N VAL A 147 -22.26 13.03 -14.17
CA VAL A 147 -23.08 12.72 -15.37
C VAL A 147 -24.56 12.67 -15.02
N ALA A 148 -24.92 11.99 -13.92
CA ALA A 148 -26.31 11.94 -13.46
C ALA A 148 -26.87 13.34 -13.17
N ALA A 149 -26.09 14.21 -12.49
CA ALA A 149 -26.50 15.58 -12.22
C ALA A 149 -26.75 16.40 -13.50
N LEU A 150 -25.80 16.34 -14.45
CA LEU A 150 -25.91 17.06 -15.72
C LEU A 150 -27.10 16.58 -16.56
N VAL A 151 -27.27 15.28 -16.73
CA VAL A 151 -28.34 14.68 -17.52
C VAL A 151 -29.70 14.92 -16.87
N SER A 152 -29.80 14.77 -15.54
CA SER A 152 -31.04 15.03 -14.79
C SER A 152 -31.45 16.49 -14.90
N ALA A 153 -30.53 17.44 -14.74
CA ALA A 153 -30.82 18.86 -14.90
C ALA A 153 -31.31 19.18 -16.31
N GLY A 154 -30.66 18.65 -17.33
CA GLY A 154 -31.08 18.83 -18.73
C GLY A 154 -32.47 18.23 -19.04
N CYS A 155 -32.74 17.01 -18.53
CA CYS A 155 -34.03 16.36 -18.72
C CYS A 155 -35.20 17.08 -18.00
N VAL A 156 -34.95 17.54 -16.75
CA VAL A 156 -35.95 18.34 -16.02
C VAL A 156 -36.21 19.67 -16.72
N ALA A 157 -35.17 20.37 -17.16
CA ALA A 157 -35.30 21.61 -17.91
C ALA A 157 -36.13 21.39 -19.18
N LEU A 158 -35.82 20.33 -19.96
CA LEU A 158 -36.60 19.97 -21.15
C LEU A 158 -38.07 19.63 -20.81
N ALA A 159 -38.31 18.83 -19.78
CA ALA A 159 -39.67 18.47 -19.37
C ALA A 159 -40.51 19.67 -18.92
N VAL A 160 -39.89 20.61 -18.14
CA VAL A 160 -40.53 21.86 -17.68
C VAL A 160 -40.94 22.74 -18.86
N THR A 161 -40.08 22.87 -19.90
CA THR A 161 -40.43 23.69 -21.10
C THR A 161 -41.58 23.09 -21.91
N ILE A 162 -41.75 21.75 -21.87
CA ILE A 162 -42.86 21.09 -22.58
C ILE A 162 -44.13 21.10 -21.72
N LEU A 163 -44.03 20.67 -20.45
CA LEU A 163 -45.13 20.63 -19.48
C LEU A 163 -44.60 20.75 -18.05
N PRO A 164 -44.80 21.88 -17.35
CA PRO A 164 -44.25 22.08 -16.00
C PRO A 164 -44.64 21.01 -14.99
N SER A 165 -45.88 20.50 -15.04
CA SER A 165 -46.30 19.41 -14.13
C SER A 165 -45.56 18.10 -14.37
N ALA A 166 -45.27 17.75 -15.64
CA ALA A 166 -44.45 16.59 -15.96
C ALA A 166 -42.98 16.78 -15.52
N GLY A 167 -42.47 18.02 -15.68
CA GLY A 167 -41.16 18.38 -15.15
C GLY A 167 -41.04 18.23 -13.62
N ALA A 168 -42.10 18.61 -12.89
CA ALA A 168 -42.14 18.41 -11.42
C ALA A 168 -42.17 16.92 -11.02
N VAL A 169 -42.96 16.09 -11.75
CA VAL A 169 -43.01 14.62 -11.57
C VAL A 169 -41.63 14.01 -11.80
N LEU A 170 -40.93 14.41 -12.88
CA LEU A 170 -39.62 13.92 -13.23
C LEU A 170 -38.56 14.34 -12.18
N ALA A 171 -38.62 15.62 -11.73
CA ALA A 171 -37.72 16.11 -10.69
C ALA A 171 -37.90 15.37 -9.37
N ALA A 172 -39.15 15.13 -8.94
CA ALA A 172 -39.41 14.34 -7.73
C ALA A 172 -38.85 12.90 -7.85
N GLY A 173 -39.07 12.25 -9.01
CA GLY A 173 -38.50 10.93 -9.29
C GLY A 173 -36.96 10.92 -9.24
N PHE A 174 -36.31 11.96 -9.78
CA PHE A 174 -34.86 12.09 -9.76
C PHE A 174 -34.32 12.34 -8.34
N VAL A 175 -35.02 13.07 -7.49
CA VAL A 175 -34.65 13.21 -6.06
C VAL A 175 -34.71 11.84 -5.37
N VAL A 176 -35.76 11.06 -5.62
CA VAL A 176 -35.87 9.73 -5.02
C VAL A 176 -34.76 8.79 -5.52
N ALA A 177 -34.54 8.72 -6.84
CA ALA A 177 -33.57 7.80 -7.42
C ALA A 177 -32.13 8.27 -7.25
N GLY A 178 -31.87 9.60 -7.28
CA GLY A 178 -30.54 10.19 -7.22
C GLY A 178 -30.02 10.48 -5.82
N ILE A 179 -30.93 10.65 -4.85
CA ILE A 179 -30.55 10.99 -3.46
C ILE A 179 -31.06 9.93 -2.48
N VAL A 180 -32.37 9.66 -2.45
CA VAL A 180 -32.96 8.77 -1.44
C VAL A 180 -32.46 7.33 -1.64
N ALA A 181 -32.48 6.81 -2.85
CA ALA A 181 -32.06 5.44 -3.14
C ALA A 181 -30.59 5.17 -2.82
N PRO A 182 -29.62 6.01 -3.21
CA PRO A 182 -28.22 5.89 -2.80
C PRO A 182 -28.01 6.00 -1.29
N LEU A 183 -28.69 6.93 -0.61
CA LEU A 183 -28.60 7.07 0.84
C LEU A 183 -29.17 5.83 1.57
N MET A 184 -30.27 5.26 1.08
CA MET A 184 -30.81 4.00 1.62
C MET A 184 -29.83 2.84 1.44
N ALA A 185 -29.20 2.73 0.26
CA ALA A 185 -28.19 1.71 0.01
C ALA A 185 -26.98 1.87 0.94
N ALA A 186 -26.48 3.09 1.11
CA ALA A 186 -25.38 3.39 2.03
C ALA A 186 -25.74 3.10 3.50
N ALA A 187 -26.95 3.49 3.95
CA ALA A 187 -27.41 3.24 5.32
C ALA A 187 -27.63 1.74 5.60
N ALA A 188 -28.14 0.99 4.61
CA ALA A 188 -28.30 -0.46 4.73
C ALA A 188 -26.93 -1.16 4.89
N LEU A 189 -25.89 -0.68 4.18
CA LEU A 189 -24.53 -1.20 4.32
C LEU A 189 -23.92 -0.81 5.68
N GLN A 190 -24.07 0.45 6.11
CA GLN A 190 -23.49 0.92 7.39
C GLN A 190 -24.03 0.15 8.61
N ARG A 191 -25.29 -0.24 8.60
CA ARG A 191 -25.89 -1.10 9.66
C ARG A 191 -25.30 -2.50 9.68
N ALA A 192 -24.66 -2.92 8.61
CA ALA A 192 -24.00 -4.22 8.49
C ALA A 192 -22.53 -4.23 8.96
N THR A 193 -22.06 -3.15 9.53
CA THR A 193 -20.78 -2.75 10.13
C THR A 193 -19.66 -3.80 10.18
N VAL A 194 -19.10 -4.22 9.06
CA VAL A 194 -17.75 -4.84 9.08
C VAL A 194 -17.05 -4.55 7.74
N SER A 195 -15.78 -4.12 7.82
CA SER A 195 -14.95 -3.97 6.63
C SER A 195 -14.62 -5.34 6.05
N LEU A 196 -14.93 -5.56 4.77
CA LEU A 196 -14.56 -6.79 4.03
C LEU A 196 -13.04 -7.03 3.96
N ALA A 197 -12.26 -5.96 4.04
CA ALA A 197 -10.80 -6.03 3.86
C ALA A 197 -10.09 -6.87 4.93
N PRO A 198 -10.35 -6.73 6.26
CA PRO A 198 -9.71 -7.55 7.27
C PRO A 198 -10.04 -9.03 7.12
N VAL A 199 -11.31 -9.36 6.85
CA VAL A 199 -11.75 -10.77 6.72
C VAL A 199 -11.12 -11.40 5.46
N ARG A 200 -11.06 -10.66 4.34
CA ARG A 200 -10.37 -11.13 3.13
C ARG A 200 -8.87 -11.33 3.37
N ALA A 201 -8.23 -10.42 4.11
CA ALA A 201 -6.82 -10.54 4.46
C ALA A 201 -6.58 -11.77 5.37
N ALA A 202 -7.45 -11.98 6.36
CA ALA A 202 -7.39 -13.15 7.25
C ALA A 202 -7.59 -14.45 6.47
N LEU A 203 -8.56 -14.50 5.55
CA LEU A 203 -8.79 -15.66 4.68
C LEU A 203 -7.55 -15.94 3.81
N SER A 204 -7.01 -14.91 3.16
CA SER A 204 -5.80 -15.07 2.32
C SER A 204 -4.61 -15.54 3.14
N ALA A 205 -4.40 -15.02 4.34
CA ALA A 205 -3.34 -15.45 5.25
C ALA A 205 -3.55 -16.93 5.66
N ALA A 206 -4.76 -17.32 6.07
CA ALA A 206 -5.06 -18.70 6.44
C ALA A 206 -4.84 -19.69 5.29
N VAL A 207 -5.21 -19.32 4.06
CA VAL A 207 -4.95 -20.14 2.86
C VAL A 207 -3.45 -20.28 2.61
N VAL A 208 -2.68 -19.19 2.67
CA VAL A 208 -1.22 -19.24 2.49
C VAL A 208 -0.55 -20.07 3.58
N ASP A 209 -0.99 -19.94 4.84
CA ASP A 209 -0.46 -20.73 5.96
C ASP A 209 -0.71 -22.22 5.78
N VAL A 210 -1.91 -22.61 5.34
CA VAL A 210 -2.24 -24.00 5.06
C VAL A 210 -1.40 -24.54 3.90
N LEU A 211 -1.21 -23.77 2.83
CA LEU A 211 -0.41 -24.20 1.67
C LEU A 211 1.08 -24.35 2.03
N ARG A 212 1.63 -23.41 2.81
CA ARG A 212 3.05 -23.46 3.21
C ARG A 212 3.31 -24.50 4.30
N GLY A 213 2.38 -24.64 5.23
CA GLY A 213 2.48 -25.60 6.34
C GLY A 213 1.87 -26.97 6.03
N ALA A 214 1.45 -27.24 4.78
CA ALA A 214 0.77 -28.49 4.44
C ALA A 214 1.52 -29.77 4.87
N PRO A 215 2.86 -29.90 4.67
CA PRO A 215 3.59 -31.07 5.13
C PRO A 215 3.52 -31.25 6.65
N ASP A 216 3.66 -30.16 7.42
CA ASP A 216 3.63 -30.20 8.88
C ASP A 216 2.22 -30.51 9.39
N LEU A 217 1.19 -29.88 8.79
CA LEU A 217 -0.22 -30.11 9.15
C LEU A 217 -0.63 -31.56 8.90
N ILE A 218 -0.17 -32.15 7.79
CA ILE A 218 -0.41 -33.58 7.48
C ILE A 218 0.31 -34.47 8.48
N ALA A 219 1.57 -34.16 8.81
CA ALA A 219 2.39 -34.95 9.73
C ALA A 219 1.81 -35.00 11.16
N VAL A 220 1.19 -33.88 11.62
CA VAL A 220 0.58 -33.81 12.97
C VAL A 220 -0.93 -34.07 12.97
N GLY A 221 -1.55 -34.34 11.81
CA GLY A 221 -2.99 -34.59 11.68
C GLY A 221 -3.88 -33.37 11.95
N ALA A 222 -3.35 -32.16 11.76
CA ALA A 222 -4.06 -30.89 12.07
C ALA A 222 -4.70 -30.22 10.84
N THR A 223 -4.88 -30.92 9.73
CA THR A 223 -5.43 -30.36 8.49
C THR A 223 -6.90 -29.94 8.63
N GLU A 224 -7.74 -30.80 9.20
CA GLU A 224 -9.19 -30.55 9.35
C GLU A 224 -9.52 -29.26 10.14
N PRO A 225 -8.92 -29.01 11.33
CA PRO A 225 -9.18 -27.78 12.07
C PRO A 225 -8.80 -26.50 11.28
N LYS A 226 -7.73 -26.58 10.48
CA LYS A 226 -7.29 -25.44 9.66
C LYS A 226 -8.20 -25.20 8.45
N LEU A 227 -8.71 -26.24 7.81
CA LEU A 227 -9.72 -26.12 6.77
C LEU A 227 -11.03 -25.55 7.32
N ALA A 228 -11.47 -25.99 8.53
CA ALA A 228 -12.65 -25.44 9.17
C ALA A 228 -12.50 -23.93 9.51
N GLU A 229 -11.30 -23.45 9.80
CA GLU A 229 -11.01 -22.01 9.97
C GLU A 229 -11.21 -21.25 8.65
N ILE A 230 -10.71 -21.78 7.52
CA ILE A 230 -10.90 -21.24 6.19
C ILE A 230 -12.39 -21.17 5.83
N ASP A 231 -13.13 -22.27 6.03
CA ASP A 231 -14.57 -22.33 5.76
C ASP A 231 -15.36 -21.30 6.57
N ARG A 232 -15.00 -21.09 7.84
CA ARG A 232 -15.62 -20.05 8.68
C ARG A 232 -15.38 -18.66 8.14
N LEU A 233 -14.12 -18.34 7.74
CA LEU A 233 -13.77 -17.04 7.18
C LEU A 233 -14.45 -16.79 5.83
N ASP A 234 -14.55 -17.83 4.97
CA ASP A 234 -15.25 -17.75 3.70
C ASP A 234 -16.76 -17.55 3.89
N ALA A 235 -17.38 -18.26 4.81
CA ALA A 235 -18.79 -18.08 5.16
C ALA A 235 -19.07 -16.65 5.68
N GLU A 236 -18.17 -16.09 6.49
CA GLU A 236 -18.26 -14.71 6.98
C GLU A 236 -18.16 -13.71 5.82
N LEU A 237 -17.16 -13.88 4.92
CA LEU A 237 -16.97 -13.06 3.73
C LEU A 237 -18.20 -13.11 2.81
N THR A 238 -18.72 -14.30 2.57
CA THR A 238 -19.93 -14.54 1.75
C THR A 238 -21.16 -13.86 2.37
N ALA A 239 -21.34 -13.93 3.69
CA ALA A 239 -22.45 -13.26 4.37
C ALA A 239 -22.35 -11.73 4.23
N MET A 240 -21.16 -11.15 4.32
CA MET A 240 -20.92 -9.72 4.10
C MET A 240 -21.20 -9.31 2.65
N ALA A 241 -20.69 -10.09 1.68
CA ALA A 241 -20.91 -9.83 0.26
C ALA A 241 -22.43 -9.86 -0.07
N ARG A 242 -23.18 -10.81 0.49
CA ARG A 242 -24.63 -10.89 0.35
C ARG A 242 -25.36 -9.67 0.92
N ARG A 243 -24.92 -9.17 2.09
CA ARG A 243 -25.49 -7.93 2.67
C ARG A 243 -25.24 -6.72 1.78
N ALA A 244 -24.03 -6.58 1.22
CA ALA A 244 -23.69 -5.51 0.29
C ALA A 244 -24.52 -5.60 -1.00
N ALA A 245 -24.72 -6.80 -1.54
CA ALA A 245 -25.58 -7.04 -2.69
C ALA A 245 -27.05 -6.68 -2.41
N TRP A 246 -27.59 -7.04 -1.24
CA TRP A 246 -28.92 -6.65 -0.80
C TRP A 246 -29.07 -5.13 -0.66
N ALA A 247 -28.08 -4.44 -0.08
CA ALA A 247 -28.08 -2.99 0.05
C ALA A 247 -28.13 -2.30 -1.32
N THR A 248 -27.29 -2.76 -2.26
CA THR A 248 -27.31 -2.25 -3.65
C THR A 248 -28.63 -2.56 -4.34
N GLY A 249 -29.13 -3.80 -4.20
CA GLY A 249 -30.39 -4.25 -4.79
C GLY A 249 -31.59 -3.43 -4.29
N LEU A 250 -31.65 -3.14 -3.00
CA LEU A 250 -32.67 -2.27 -2.41
C LEU A 250 -32.66 -0.86 -3.05
N GLY A 251 -31.47 -0.24 -3.10
CA GLY A 251 -31.33 1.08 -3.72
C GLY A 251 -31.74 1.07 -5.19
N THR A 252 -31.28 0.06 -5.95
CA THR A 252 -31.66 -0.08 -7.37
C THR A 252 -33.17 -0.31 -7.53
N GLY A 253 -33.77 -1.12 -6.68
CA GLY A 253 -35.23 -1.35 -6.66
C GLY A 253 -36.01 -0.05 -6.43
N VAL A 254 -35.61 0.76 -5.45
CA VAL A 254 -36.21 2.07 -5.17
C VAL A 254 -36.07 3.02 -6.39
N ALA A 255 -34.87 3.05 -7.01
CA ALA A 255 -34.65 3.86 -8.21
C ALA A 255 -35.53 3.43 -9.39
N MET A 256 -35.70 2.11 -9.60
CA MET A 256 -36.60 1.57 -10.65
C MET A 256 -38.08 1.86 -10.36
N LEU A 257 -38.51 1.77 -9.10
CA LEU A 257 -39.86 2.16 -8.70
C LEU A 257 -40.11 3.66 -8.97
N ALA A 258 -39.12 4.51 -8.64
CA ALA A 258 -39.19 5.95 -8.92
C ALA A 258 -39.30 6.22 -10.45
N ALA A 259 -38.54 5.47 -11.26
CA ALA A 259 -38.64 5.55 -12.72
C ALA A 259 -40.03 5.16 -13.22
N GLY A 260 -40.57 4.01 -12.77
CA GLY A 260 -41.93 3.58 -13.11
C GLY A 260 -42.99 4.56 -12.65
N ALA A 261 -42.87 5.08 -11.43
CA ALA A 261 -43.79 6.10 -10.89
C ALA A 261 -43.74 7.41 -11.72
N SER A 262 -42.52 7.79 -12.20
CA SER A 262 -42.37 8.98 -13.06
C SER A 262 -43.03 8.78 -14.45
N VAL A 263 -42.91 7.59 -15.04
CA VAL A 263 -43.61 7.24 -16.29
C VAL A 263 -45.11 7.29 -16.07
N TRP A 264 -45.62 6.63 -15.01
CA TRP A 264 -47.04 6.61 -14.69
C TRP A 264 -47.57 8.02 -14.36
N GLY A 265 -46.88 8.79 -13.54
CA GLY A 265 -47.25 10.17 -13.21
C GLY A 265 -47.30 11.07 -14.47
N SER A 266 -46.33 10.90 -15.37
CA SER A 266 -46.35 11.59 -16.68
C SER A 266 -47.56 11.18 -17.55
N ALA A 267 -47.92 9.90 -17.53
CA ALA A 267 -49.10 9.38 -18.25
C ALA A 267 -50.44 9.90 -17.66
N VAL A 268 -50.48 10.22 -16.37
CA VAL A 268 -51.65 10.78 -15.70
C VAL A 268 -51.82 12.27 -15.99
N VAL A 269 -50.70 13.05 -15.95
CA VAL A 269 -50.77 14.52 -16.11
C VAL A 269 -50.83 14.97 -17.59
N ALA A 270 -50.34 14.17 -18.52
CA ALA A 270 -50.29 14.54 -19.95
C ALA A 270 -51.67 14.63 -20.64
N PRO A 271 -52.61 13.70 -20.43
CA PRO A 271 -53.94 13.77 -21.07
C PRO A 271 -54.75 15.00 -20.64
N SER A 272 -54.71 15.37 -19.35
CA SER A 272 -55.41 16.58 -18.87
C SER A 272 -54.85 17.84 -19.52
N ALA A 273 -53.53 17.91 -19.72
CA ALA A 273 -52.89 19.05 -20.37
C ALA A 273 -53.23 19.14 -21.87
N VAL A 274 -53.48 18.01 -22.52
CA VAL A 274 -53.99 18.00 -23.93
C VAL A 274 -55.42 18.48 -23.97
N HIS A 275 -56.29 18.05 -23.05
CA HIS A 275 -57.67 18.48 -22.97
C HIS A 275 -57.78 20.01 -22.74
N ASP A 276 -56.90 20.55 -21.91
CA ASP A 276 -56.82 21.98 -21.63
C ASP A 276 -56.15 22.80 -22.75
N GLY A 277 -55.72 22.17 -23.84
CA GLY A 277 -55.02 22.83 -24.96
C GLY A 277 -53.57 23.28 -24.63
N ARG A 278 -53.04 22.88 -23.47
CA ARG A 278 -51.66 23.24 -23.02
C ARG A 278 -50.57 22.35 -23.61
N LEU A 279 -50.94 21.17 -24.15
CA LEU A 279 -50.00 20.21 -24.72
C LEU A 279 -50.51 19.68 -26.06
N ALA A 280 -49.68 19.67 -27.08
CA ALA A 280 -49.97 18.98 -28.33
C ALA A 280 -50.01 17.46 -28.12
N GLY A 281 -51.04 16.76 -28.69
CA GLY A 281 -51.23 15.33 -28.47
C GLY A 281 -50.01 14.45 -28.82
N VAL A 282 -49.24 14.84 -29.85
CA VAL A 282 -47.98 14.14 -30.20
C VAL A 282 -46.91 14.21 -29.13
N MET A 283 -46.94 15.22 -28.25
CA MET A 283 -45.97 15.38 -27.15
C MET A 283 -46.26 14.48 -25.96
N VAL A 284 -47.45 13.88 -25.87
CA VAL A 284 -47.79 12.92 -24.82
C VAL A 284 -46.79 11.74 -24.82
N ALA A 285 -46.53 11.19 -26.01
CA ALA A 285 -45.58 10.07 -26.14
C ALA A 285 -44.16 10.47 -25.69
N VAL A 286 -43.72 11.71 -25.99
CA VAL A 286 -42.43 12.23 -25.57
C VAL A 286 -42.34 12.31 -24.04
N ILE A 287 -43.34 12.95 -23.40
CA ILE A 287 -43.34 13.16 -21.94
C ILE A 287 -43.42 11.84 -21.18
N VAL A 288 -44.19 10.86 -21.68
CA VAL A 288 -44.35 9.55 -21.01
C VAL A 288 -43.10 8.69 -21.16
N LEU A 289 -42.40 8.74 -22.31
CA LEU A 289 -41.19 7.92 -22.54
C LEU A 289 -39.89 8.61 -22.12
N LEU A 290 -39.88 9.92 -21.91
CA LEU A 290 -38.71 10.67 -21.46
C LEU A 290 -38.12 10.13 -20.15
N PRO A 291 -38.89 9.86 -19.08
CA PRO A 291 -38.35 9.27 -17.85
C PRO A 291 -37.61 7.95 -18.08
N LEU A 292 -38.14 7.09 -18.97
CA LEU A 292 -37.54 5.76 -19.22
C LEU A 292 -36.07 5.85 -19.68
N ALA A 293 -35.76 6.82 -20.55
CA ALA A 293 -34.39 7.06 -21.01
C ALA A 293 -33.57 7.86 -20.01
N ALA A 294 -34.16 8.83 -19.32
CA ALA A 294 -33.48 9.74 -18.43
C ALA A 294 -32.99 9.06 -17.14
N PHE A 295 -33.72 8.10 -16.60
CA PHE A 295 -33.34 7.34 -15.43
C PHE A 295 -32.11 6.43 -15.64
N GLU A 296 -31.71 6.15 -16.89
CA GLU A 296 -30.46 5.41 -17.18
C GLU A 296 -29.24 6.05 -16.51
N ALA A 297 -29.21 7.38 -16.39
CA ALA A 297 -28.13 8.11 -15.73
C ALA A 297 -28.01 7.85 -14.21
N LEU A 298 -29.12 7.46 -13.57
CA LEU A 298 -29.19 7.28 -12.12
C LEU A 298 -28.95 5.83 -11.67
N VAL A 299 -29.03 4.87 -12.60
CA VAL A 299 -28.82 3.43 -12.28
C VAL A 299 -27.53 3.13 -11.54
N PRO A 300 -26.37 3.76 -11.83
CA PRO A 300 -25.12 3.48 -11.13
C PRO A 300 -25.03 4.06 -9.70
N LEU A 301 -25.87 5.03 -9.33
CA LEU A 301 -25.71 5.80 -8.08
C LEU A 301 -25.85 4.98 -6.79
N PRO A 302 -26.79 4.02 -6.64
CA PRO A 302 -26.85 3.17 -5.45
C PRO A 302 -25.57 2.35 -5.24
N GLN A 303 -24.97 1.84 -6.32
CA GLN A 303 -23.69 1.13 -6.26
C GLN A 303 -22.54 2.07 -5.93
N ALA A 304 -22.52 3.27 -6.50
CA ALA A 304 -21.54 4.31 -6.18
C ALA A 304 -21.55 4.65 -4.68
N ALA A 305 -22.74 4.81 -4.08
CA ALA A 305 -22.89 5.12 -2.66
C ALA A 305 -22.34 4.01 -1.74
N VAL A 306 -22.54 2.75 -2.12
CA VAL A 306 -21.96 1.60 -1.40
C VAL A 306 -20.42 1.60 -1.54
N LEU A 307 -19.90 1.92 -2.73
CA LEU A 307 -18.47 1.96 -3.02
C LEU A 307 -17.74 3.06 -2.26
N VAL A 308 -18.37 4.22 -2.01
CA VAL A 308 -17.79 5.34 -1.23
C VAL A 308 -17.25 4.87 0.13
N SER A 309 -17.97 3.98 0.82
CA SER A 309 -17.54 3.45 2.13
C SER A 309 -16.22 2.67 2.01
N ARG A 310 -16.08 1.84 0.97
CA ARG A 310 -14.86 1.06 0.69
C ARG A 310 -13.69 1.98 0.33
N VAL A 311 -13.93 2.91 -0.59
CA VAL A 311 -12.93 3.90 -1.02
C VAL A 311 -12.46 4.75 0.16
N ARG A 312 -13.38 5.22 1.01
CA ARG A 312 -13.04 5.98 2.22
C ARG A 312 -12.13 5.18 3.16
N SER A 313 -12.39 3.89 3.32
CA SER A 313 -11.56 3.02 4.19
C SER A 313 -10.17 2.78 3.60
N ALA A 314 -10.07 2.57 2.28
CA ALA A 314 -8.79 2.43 1.57
C ALA A 314 -7.97 3.73 1.65
N ALA A 315 -8.61 4.88 1.39
CA ALA A 315 -7.98 6.19 1.48
C ALA A 315 -7.46 6.50 2.90
N ARG A 316 -8.21 6.14 3.95
CA ARG A 316 -7.73 6.31 5.34
C ARG A 316 -6.48 5.49 5.63
N ARG A 317 -6.42 4.23 5.18
CA ARG A 317 -5.22 3.39 5.36
C ARG A 317 -4.03 3.96 4.60
N LEU A 318 -4.25 4.32 3.35
CA LEU A 318 -3.22 4.84 2.46
C LEU A 318 -2.64 6.17 2.97
N PHE A 319 -3.50 7.14 3.27
CA PHE A 319 -3.06 8.43 3.80
C PHE A 319 -2.49 8.30 5.21
N GLY A 320 -3.03 7.42 6.06
CA GLY A 320 -2.44 7.13 7.36
C GLY A 320 -1.03 6.55 7.27
N LEU A 321 -0.71 5.83 6.19
CA LEU A 321 0.65 5.36 5.92
C LEU A 321 1.55 6.49 5.40
N LEU A 322 1.03 7.33 4.50
CA LEU A 322 1.77 8.45 3.91
C LEU A 322 2.03 9.60 4.89
N ASP A 323 1.20 9.72 5.92
CA ASP A 323 1.34 10.76 6.96
C ASP A 323 2.26 10.30 8.11
N GLU A 324 2.78 9.06 8.07
CA GLU A 324 3.79 8.62 9.05
C GLU A 324 5.08 9.41 8.88
N THR A 325 5.64 9.86 9.99
CA THR A 325 6.95 10.52 10.02
C THR A 325 8.07 9.47 9.94
N PRO A 326 9.09 9.67 9.10
CA PRO A 326 10.29 8.84 9.10
C PRO A 326 10.92 8.78 10.50
N ALA A 327 11.58 7.66 10.81
CA ALA A 327 12.32 7.49 12.05
C ALA A 327 13.72 8.15 12.00
N ALA A 328 14.16 8.50 10.80
CA ALA A 328 15.35 9.32 10.55
C ALA A 328 14.94 10.50 9.66
N THR A 329 15.42 11.69 10.00
CA THR A 329 15.05 12.95 9.37
C THR A 329 16.22 13.48 8.55
N GLU A 330 16.01 13.78 7.28
CA GLU A 330 17.05 14.44 6.46
C GLU A 330 17.14 15.92 6.82
N PRO A 331 18.37 16.49 6.96
CA PRO A 331 18.54 17.91 7.19
C PRO A 331 18.22 18.75 5.93
N ASP A 332 17.67 19.96 6.10
CA ASP A 332 17.33 20.85 4.98
C ASP A 332 18.56 21.34 4.15
N GLY A 333 19.75 21.18 4.68
CA GLY A 333 21.01 21.54 4.03
C GLY A 333 22.15 20.69 4.57
N PRO A 334 22.32 19.45 4.08
CA PRO A 334 23.30 18.54 4.63
C PRO A 334 24.73 19.08 4.48
N LEU A 335 25.52 18.92 5.53
CA LEU A 335 26.94 19.23 5.49
C LEU A 335 27.67 18.20 4.59
N PRO A 336 28.79 18.59 3.97
CA PRO A 336 29.60 17.67 3.20
C PRO A 336 30.20 16.60 4.12
N LEU A 337 30.27 15.37 3.62
CA LEU A 337 30.90 14.26 4.33
C LEU A 337 32.35 14.61 4.73
N PRO A 338 32.77 14.47 6.01
CA PRO A 338 34.14 14.71 6.43
C PRO A 338 35.12 13.75 5.72
N ALA A 339 36.37 14.19 5.53
CA ALA A 339 37.39 13.33 4.93
C ALA A 339 37.79 12.20 5.89
N GLY A 340 38.08 11.00 5.33
CA GLY A 340 38.66 9.89 6.10
C GLY A 340 40.11 10.09 6.50
N PRO A 341 40.65 9.27 7.37
CA PRO A 341 40.02 8.08 7.98
C PRO A 341 38.92 8.41 8.99
N TYR A 342 37.96 7.49 9.18
CA TYR A 342 36.72 7.77 9.92
C TYR A 342 36.77 7.21 11.35
N THR A 343 36.40 8.07 12.30
CA THR A 343 36.12 7.71 13.70
C THR A 343 34.64 7.95 13.99
N ILE A 344 33.96 6.97 14.56
CA ILE A 344 32.60 7.13 15.09
C ILE A 344 32.63 7.30 16.59
N GLU A 345 31.93 8.29 17.11
CA GLU A 345 31.75 8.51 18.53
C GLU A 345 30.27 8.59 18.87
N LEU A 346 29.81 7.73 19.76
CA LEU A 346 28.52 7.85 20.41
C LEU A 346 28.77 8.52 21.77
N ARG A 347 28.02 9.58 22.05
CA ARG A 347 28.06 10.30 23.33
C ARG A 347 26.66 10.34 23.91
N GLN A 348 26.45 9.62 25.01
CA GLN A 348 25.16 9.50 25.69
C GLN A 348 24.00 9.14 24.76
N ALA A 349 24.28 8.35 23.72
CA ALA A 349 23.31 8.02 22.69
C ALA A 349 22.18 7.16 23.24
N SER A 350 20.95 7.63 23.10
CA SER A 350 19.73 6.93 23.51
C SER A 350 18.79 6.81 22.31
N ALA A 351 18.02 5.72 22.22
CA ALA A 351 17.10 5.51 21.10
C ALA A 351 15.88 4.68 21.49
N ARG A 352 14.74 4.99 20.83
CA ARG A 352 13.49 4.22 20.88
C ARG A 352 12.86 4.10 19.49
N TRP A 353 12.13 3.03 19.27
CA TRP A 353 11.48 2.78 17.98
C TRP A 353 10.16 3.53 17.78
N THR A 354 9.50 3.93 18.85
CA THR A 354 8.19 4.61 18.81
C THR A 354 8.17 5.75 19.81
N ASP A 355 7.57 6.86 19.42
CA ASP A 355 7.40 8.02 20.28
C ASP A 355 6.63 7.63 21.55
N GLY A 356 7.20 7.93 22.73
CA GLY A 356 6.64 7.51 24.02
C GLY A 356 6.82 6.03 24.38
N GLY A 357 7.45 5.21 23.52
CA GLY A 357 7.81 3.82 23.82
C GLY A 357 8.98 3.70 24.80
N ALA A 358 9.26 2.48 25.27
CA ALA A 358 10.43 2.22 26.10
C ALA A 358 11.72 2.50 25.31
N ARG A 359 12.72 3.08 25.99
CA ARG A 359 14.08 3.20 25.45
C ARG A 359 14.67 1.81 25.27
N VAL A 360 15.29 1.60 24.13
CA VAL A 360 16.01 0.36 23.79
C VAL A 360 17.50 0.56 23.97
N LEU A 361 17.99 1.76 23.69
CA LEU A 361 19.35 2.21 24.03
C LEU A 361 19.23 3.35 25.03
N ASP A 362 20.07 3.34 26.05
CA ASP A 362 20.05 4.30 27.15
C ASP A 362 21.48 4.70 27.54
N ASP A 363 21.84 5.93 27.22
CA ASP A 363 23.08 6.58 27.62
C ASP A 363 24.35 5.82 27.17
N LEU A 364 24.44 5.50 25.85
CA LEU A 364 25.56 4.77 25.28
C LEU A 364 26.75 5.68 24.96
N ASP A 365 27.90 5.31 25.45
CA ASP A 365 29.21 5.88 25.08
C ASP A 365 30.06 4.82 24.37
N LEU A 366 30.45 5.09 23.12
CA LEU A 366 31.31 4.22 22.32
C LEU A 366 32.17 5.05 21.37
N THR A 367 33.46 4.72 21.27
CA THR A 367 34.32 5.24 20.20
C THR A 367 34.85 4.07 19.39
N LEU A 368 34.68 4.12 18.07
CA LEU A 368 35.26 3.18 17.11
C LEU A 368 36.23 3.94 16.22
N ARG A 369 37.52 3.57 16.30
CA ARG A 369 38.61 4.21 15.56
C ARG A 369 38.87 3.52 14.21
N PRO A 370 39.57 4.18 13.29
CA PRO A 370 40.00 3.56 12.04
C PRO A 370 40.78 2.26 12.29
N SER A 371 40.49 1.22 11.52
CA SER A 371 41.12 -0.11 11.61
C SER A 371 40.97 -0.81 12.98
N GLU A 372 40.10 -0.33 13.86
CA GLU A 372 39.83 -0.95 15.15
C GLU A 372 38.70 -1.97 15.04
N HIS A 373 38.89 -3.14 15.64
CA HIS A 373 37.87 -4.18 15.73
C HIS A 373 37.28 -4.21 17.14
N VAL A 374 35.97 -3.96 17.22
CA VAL A 374 35.22 -3.93 18.49
C VAL A 374 34.07 -4.95 18.44
N ALA A 375 33.94 -5.75 19.49
CA ALA A 375 32.80 -6.63 19.66
C ALA A 375 31.84 -6.13 20.75
N ILE A 376 30.57 -6.17 20.48
CA ILE A 376 29.50 -5.93 21.46
C ILE A 376 28.69 -7.22 21.58
N THR A 377 28.78 -7.82 22.76
CA THR A 377 28.02 -9.01 23.13
C THR A 377 26.76 -8.62 23.86
N GLY A 378 25.74 -9.47 23.87
CA GLY A 378 24.48 -9.24 24.59
C GLY A 378 23.38 -10.24 24.22
N MET A 379 22.43 -10.42 25.11
CA MET A 379 21.30 -11.30 24.89
C MET A 379 20.46 -10.86 23.67
N SER A 380 19.66 -11.77 23.14
CA SER A 380 18.67 -11.40 22.13
C SER A 380 17.70 -10.37 22.72
N GLY A 381 17.43 -9.30 21.97
CA GLY A 381 16.60 -8.18 22.46
C GLY A 381 17.33 -7.12 23.30
N ALA A 382 18.62 -7.25 23.60
CA ALA A 382 19.38 -6.26 24.37
C ALA A 382 19.56 -4.89 23.67
N GLY A 383 19.25 -4.77 22.36
CA GLY A 383 19.35 -3.52 21.61
C GLY A 383 20.47 -3.50 20.55
N LYS A 384 21.15 -4.63 20.27
CA LYS A 384 22.25 -4.70 19.28
C LYS A 384 21.84 -4.21 17.89
N SER A 385 20.75 -4.73 17.34
CA SER A 385 20.23 -4.30 16.03
C SER A 385 19.68 -2.86 16.04
N THR A 386 19.27 -2.35 17.22
CA THR A 386 18.89 -0.94 17.37
C THR A 386 20.14 -0.04 17.30
N LEU A 387 21.26 -0.47 17.85
CA LEU A 387 22.54 0.25 17.72
C LEU A 387 22.98 0.30 16.24
N ALA A 388 22.89 -0.83 15.52
CA ALA A 388 23.14 -0.85 14.08
C ALA A 388 22.22 0.12 13.31
N ALA A 389 20.93 0.16 13.66
CA ALA A 389 19.96 1.06 13.03
C ALA A 389 20.29 2.56 13.28
N VAL A 390 20.76 2.90 14.48
CA VAL A 390 21.19 4.28 14.81
C VAL A 390 22.44 4.65 14.01
N LEU A 391 23.45 3.79 13.96
CA LEU A 391 24.70 4.04 13.23
C LEU A 391 24.47 4.18 11.72
N LEU A 392 23.49 3.45 11.16
CA LEU A 392 23.09 3.49 9.74
C LEU A 392 22.10 4.62 9.42
N ARG A 393 21.76 5.46 10.37
CA ARG A 393 20.73 6.49 10.15
C ARG A 393 19.40 5.90 9.64
N PHE A 394 18.99 4.74 10.16
CA PHE A 394 17.63 4.20 10.03
C PHE A 394 16.75 4.61 11.21
N LEU A 395 17.36 5.05 12.28
CA LEU A 395 16.73 5.55 13.50
C LEU A 395 17.60 6.68 14.06
N ASP A 396 17.03 7.86 14.23
CA ASP A 396 17.76 8.97 14.84
C ASP A 396 17.88 8.79 16.35
N PRO A 397 19.01 9.18 16.96
CA PRO A 397 19.16 9.22 18.41
C PRO A 397 18.21 10.25 19.04
N GLU A 398 17.89 10.08 20.34
CA GLU A 398 17.08 11.05 21.07
C GLU A 398 17.88 12.33 21.40
N ASP A 399 17.17 13.43 21.67
CA ASP A 399 17.65 14.82 21.82
C ASP A 399 18.85 15.05 22.78
N ARG A 400 19.22 14.07 23.60
CA ARG A 400 20.34 14.20 24.55
C ARG A 400 21.61 13.49 24.12
N GLY A 401 21.53 12.63 23.11
CA GLY A 401 22.67 11.86 22.64
C GLY A 401 23.12 12.30 21.25
N THR A 402 24.42 12.26 21.00
CA THR A 402 25.00 12.56 19.70
C THR A 402 25.74 11.37 19.13
N VAL A 403 25.68 11.21 17.82
CA VAL A 403 26.52 10.28 17.06
C VAL A 403 27.37 11.13 16.12
N LEU A 404 28.68 11.09 16.32
CA LEU A 404 29.61 11.92 15.58
C LEU A 404 30.44 11.07 14.62
N LEU A 405 30.60 11.55 13.40
CA LEU A 405 31.53 11.03 12.38
C LEU A 405 32.65 12.07 12.19
N ASN A 406 33.86 11.76 12.63
CA ASN A 406 34.98 12.72 12.66
C ASN A 406 34.63 14.07 13.31
N GLY A 407 33.82 14.04 14.39
CA GLY A 407 33.40 15.23 15.13
C GLY A 407 32.19 15.97 14.54
N THR A 408 31.68 15.59 13.36
CA THR A 408 30.46 16.12 12.77
C THR A 408 29.27 15.25 13.19
N ASP A 409 28.17 15.87 13.65
CA ASP A 409 26.96 15.13 13.99
C ASP A 409 26.36 14.46 12.74
N VAL A 410 26.06 13.17 12.84
CA VAL A 410 25.44 12.44 11.72
C VAL A 410 24.08 12.98 11.33
N LEU A 411 23.40 13.72 12.21
CA LEU A 411 22.12 14.39 11.93
C LEU A 411 22.28 15.58 10.97
N ASP A 412 23.48 16.18 10.93
CA ASP A 412 23.80 17.26 9.98
C ASP A 412 24.27 16.76 8.61
N LEU A 413 24.49 15.45 8.47
CA LEU A 413 24.92 14.80 7.22
C LEU A 413 23.71 14.19 6.50
N ALA A 414 23.79 14.05 5.17
CA ALA A 414 22.82 13.23 4.44
C ALA A 414 22.93 11.76 4.88
N ALA A 415 21.81 11.11 5.15
CA ALA A 415 21.82 9.71 5.61
C ALA A 415 22.46 8.76 4.58
N ASP A 416 22.33 9.05 3.30
CA ASP A 416 22.99 8.28 2.23
C ASP A 416 24.51 8.43 2.27
N ASP A 417 25.05 9.61 2.63
CA ASP A 417 26.47 9.81 2.77
C ASP A 417 27.02 9.04 3.98
N VAL A 418 26.30 8.99 5.08
CA VAL A 418 26.64 8.16 6.25
C VAL A 418 26.70 6.68 5.85
N ARG A 419 25.74 6.20 5.08
CA ARG A 419 25.68 4.81 4.58
C ARG A 419 26.73 4.48 3.51
N ARG A 420 27.35 5.46 2.86
CA ARG A 420 28.55 5.24 2.03
C ARG A 420 29.80 4.93 2.86
N VAL A 421 29.84 5.38 4.10
CA VAL A 421 30.97 5.15 5.03
C VAL A 421 30.72 3.93 5.89
N ILE A 422 29.49 3.68 6.32
CA ILE A 422 29.12 2.62 7.25
C ILE A 422 28.32 1.55 6.52
N GLY A 423 28.89 0.36 6.38
CA GLY A 423 28.21 -0.82 5.86
C GLY A 423 27.66 -1.71 6.97
N CYS A 424 26.66 -2.52 6.62
CA CYS A 424 26.13 -3.50 7.56
C CYS A 424 25.84 -4.84 6.86
N VAL A 425 26.24 -5.91 7.51
CA VAL A 425 25.84 -7.27 7.17
C VAL A 425 24.88 -7.76 8.24
N ALA A 426 23.60 -7.77 7.91
CA ALA A 426 22.55 -8.30 8.77
C ALA A 426 22.52 -9.84 8.71
N GLY A 427 22.16 -10.49 9.82
CA GLY A 427 22.07 -11.95 9.90
C GLY A 427 21.00 -12.56 8.98
N ASP A 428 19.94 -11.79 8.64
CA ASP A 428 18.83 -12.16 7.75
C ASP A 428 18.88 -11.45 6.39
N ALA A 429 20.07 -11.21 5.85
CA ALA A 429 20.26 -10.49 4.60
C ALA A 429 19.39 -11.04 3.47
N HIS A 430 18.67 -10.13 2.78
CA HIS A 430 17.77 -10.49 1.70
C HIS A 430 18.52 -10.89 0.42
N ILE A 431 18.09 -12.00 -0.18
CA ILE A 431 18.53 -12.45 -1.51
C ILE A 431 17.38 -12.18 -2.50
N PHE A 432 17.68 -11.42 -3.53
CA PHE A 432 16.70 -11.11 -4.57
C PHE A 432 16.49 -12.28 -5.51
N ALA A 433 15.28 -12.41 -6.05
CA ALA A 433 14.90 -13.44 -7.01
C ALA A 433 15.55 -13.19 -8.40
N SER A 434 16.87 -13.26 -8.43
CA SER A 434 17.72 -13.10 -9.62
C SER A 434 18.90 -14.06 -9.54
N ASP A 435 19.88 -13.93 -10.43
CA ASP A 435 21.09 -14.71 -10.40
C ASP A 435 22.13 -14.20 -9.38
N LEU A 436 23.22 -14.94 -9.20
CA LEU A 436 24.29 -14.62 -8.27
C LEU A 436 25.00 -13.32 -8.67
N ARG A 437 25.21 -13.06 -9.97
CA ARG A 437 25.85 -11.84 -10.50
C ARG A 437 25.08 -10.61 -10.09
N GLU A 438 23.78 -10.54 -10.40
CA GLU A 438 22.93 -9.41 -10.07
C GLU A 438 22.83 -9.19 -8.56
N ASN A 439 22.76 -10.27 -7.79
CA ASN A 439 22.77 -10.17 -6.34
C ASN A 439 24.08 -9.56 -5.79
N LEU A 440 25.24 -9.85 -6.37
CA LEU A 440 26.52 -9.26 -5.96
C LEU A 440 26.65 -7.81 -6.45
N ARG A 441 26.21 -7.51 -7.67
CA ARG A 441 26.26 -6.16 -8.26
C ARG A 441 25.39 -5.12 -7.56
N LEU A 442 24.46 -5.53 -6.68
CA LEU A 442 23.75 -4.59 -5.80
C LEU A 442 24.71 -3.71 -4.98
N ALA A 443 25.86 -4.25 -4.59
CA ALA A 443 26.86 -3.53 -3.81
C ALA A 443 27.78 -2.65 -4.67
N LYS A 444 28.07 -3.08 -5.89
CA LYS A 444 28.94 -2.39 -6.85
C LYS A 444 28.49 -2.71 -8.28
N PRO A 445 27.56 -1.90 -8.85
CA PRO A 445 26.93 -2.19 -10.15
C PRO A 445 27.93 -2.38 -11.31
N GLU A 446 29.02 -1.65 -11.30
CA GLU A 446 30.04 -1.67 -12.36
C GLU A 446 31.16 -2.71 -12.11
N ALA A 447 31.04 -3.56 -11.09
CA ALA A 447 32.06 -4.55 -10.78
C ALA A 447 32.21 -5.57 -11.94
N PRO A 448 33.43 -5.82 -12.43
CA PRO A 448 33.69 -6.86 -13.40
C PRO A 448 33.51 -8.24 -12.76
N ASP A 449 33.18 -9.26 -13.55
CA ASP A 449 32.92 -10.61 -13.06
C ASP A 449 34.08 -11.20 -12.25
N GLU A 450 35.33 -10.84 -12.58
CA GLU A 450 36.53 -11.25 -11.86
C GLU A 450 36.53 -10.74 -10.40
N GLU A 451 36.12 -9.50 -10.17
CA GLU A 451 36.03 -8.91 -8.85
C GLU A 451 34.91 -9.58 -8.04
N LEU A 452 33.77 -9.90 -8.66
CA LEU A 452 32.68 -10.65 -8.04
C LEU A 452 33.12 -12.04 -7.58
N VAL A 453 33.85 -12.74 -8.45
CA VAL A 453 34.41 -14.07 -8.14
C VAL A 453 35.44 -13.97 -7.02
N HIS A 454 36.33 -12.98 -7.07
CA HIS A 454 37.33 -12.76 -6.04
C HIS A 454 36.67 -12.53 -4.67
N ALA A 455 35.57 -11.72 -4.62
CA ALA A 455 34.81 -11.53 -3.38
C ALA A 455 34.20 -12.82 -2.84
N LEU A 456 33.74 -13.72 -3.70
CA LEU A 456 33.24 -15.04 -3.29
C LEU A 456 34.35 -15.93 -2.68
N TYR A 457 35.55 -15.88 -3.21
CA TYR A 457 36.68 -16.60 -2.63
C TYR A 457 37.06 -16.04 -1.26
N ARG A 458 37.05 -14.72 -1.07
CA ARG A 458 37.34 -14.07 0.22
C ARG A 458 36.36 -14.46 1.34
N VAL A 459 35.13 -14.79 0.99
CA VAL A 459 34.11 -15.25 1.96
C VAL A 459 33.98 -16.79 2.01
N ARG A 460 34.99 -17.51 1.53
CA ARG A 460 35.02 -19.00 1.49
C ARG A 460 33.83 -19.63 0.73
N LEU A 461 33.36 -18.98 -0.34
CA LEU A 461 32.40 -19.54 -1.29
C LEU A 461 33.06 -20.03 -2.60
N GLY A 462 34.39 -20.04 -2.69
CA GLY A 462 35.10 -20.40 -3.92
C GLY A 462 34.81 -21.82 -4.40
N GLU A 463 34.86 -22.83 -3.52
CA GLU A 463 34.55 -24.22 -3.86
C GLU A 463 33.08 -24.39 -4.25
N TRP A 464 32.18 -23.78 -3.51
CA TRP A 464 30.75 -23.76 -3.83
C TRP A 464 30.52 -23.12 -5.21
N TYR A 465 31.13 -21.96 -5.48
CA TYR A 465 31.03 -21.29 -6.78
C TYR A 465 31.59 -22.14 -7.92
N ALA A 466 32.72 -22.82 -7.74
CA ALA A 466 33.32 -23.70 -8.74
C ALA A 466 32.44 -24.92 -9.06
N ALA A 467 31.57 -25.34 -8.15
CA ALA A 467 30.63 -26.43 -8.34
C ALA A 467 29.32 -26.00 -9.04
N LEU A 468 29.09 -24.68 -9.24
CA LEU A 468 27.88 -24.18 -9.88
C LEU A 468 27.90 -24.42 -11.39
N PRO A 469 26.83 -25.02 -11.97
CA PRO A 469 26.82 -25.41 -13.41
C PRO A 469 26.93 -24.20 -14.36
N VAL A 470 26.41 -23.05 -13.96
CA VAL A 470 26.37 -21.82 -14.80
C VAL A 470 27.08 -20.63 -14.13
N GLY A 471 27.91 -20.88 -13.11
CA GLY A 471 28.72 -19.89 -12.44
C GLY A 471 27.90 -18.70 -11.90
N LEU A 472 28.30 -17.47 -12.22
CA LEU A 472 27.60 -16.24 -11.79
C LEU A 472 26.16 -16.11 -12.29
N ALA A 473 25.77 -16.81 -13.37
CA ALA A 473 24.40 -16.82 -13.89
C ALA A 473 23.46 -17.80 -13.13
N THR A 474 23.93 -18.41 -12.03
CA THR A 474 23.12 -19.34 -11.23
C THR A 474 21.97 -18.61 -10.54
N PRO A 475 20.69 -19.01 -10.79
CA PRO A 475 19.54 -18.44 -10.11
C PRO A 475 19.56 -18.81 -8.62
N LEU A 476 19.30 -17.84 -7.75
CA LEU A 476 19.29 -18.05 -6.29
C LEU A 476 17.89 -18.34 -5.72
N GLY A 477 16.84 -18.15 -6.53
CA GLY A 477 15.44 -18.33 -6.11
C GLY A 477 14.90 -17.18 -5.27
N GLU A 478 13.60 -17.17 -5.06
CA GLU A 478 12.92 -16.16 -4.24
C GLU A 478 13.39 -16.25 -2.78
N GLY A 479 13.90 -15.14 -2.24
CA GLY A 479 14.46 -15.11 -0.89
C GLY A 479 15.66 -16.03 -0.66
N GLY A 480 16.33 -16.51 -1.74
CA GLY A 480 17.43 -17.47 -1.65
C GLY A 480 16.97 -18.91 -1.35
N ALA A 481 15.79 -19.31 -1.86
CA ALA A 481 15.23 -20.65 -1.61
C ALA A 481 16.09 -21.80 -2.17
N LEU A 482 16.97 -21.50 -3.14
CA LEU A 482 17.83 -22.50 -3.78
C LEU A 482 19.23 -22.61 -3.14
N ILE A 483 19.51 -21.85 -2.08
CA ILE A 483 20.79 -21.83 -1.38
C ILE A 483 20.60 -22.05 0.13
N SER A 484 21.63 -22.59 0.77
CA SER A 484 21.64 -22.78 2.23
C SER A 484 21.71 -21.45 3.00
N GLY A 485 21.32 -21.44 4.27
CA GLY A 485 21.43 -20.28 5.14
C GLY A 485 22.87 -19.75 5.28
N GLY A 486 23.88 -20.68 5.30
CA GLY A 486 25.29 -20.33 5.33
C GLY A 486 25.79 -19.65 4.05
N GLU A 487 25.36 -20.13 2.87
CA GLU A 487 25.68 -19.51 1.58
C GLU A 487 25.05 -18.12 1.47
N ARG A 488 23.79 -17.97 1.88
CA ARG A 488 23.08 -16.68 1.90
C ARG A 488 23.85 -15.62 2.69
N ARG A 489 24.30 -15.94 3.91
CA ARG A 489 25.09 -15.02 4.75
C ARG A 489 26.43 -14.67 4.11
N ARG A 490 27.13 -15.66 3.55
CA ARG A 490 28.41 -15.41 2.87
C ARG A 490 28.25 -14.58 1.60
N ILE A 491 27.15 -14.70 0.87
CA ILE A 491 26.84 -13.78 -0.25
C ILE A 491 26.61 -12.35 0.28
N ALA A 492 25.92 -12.18 1.40
CA ALA A 492 25.77 -10.86 2.03
C ALA A 492 27.11 -10.25 2.47
N LEU A 493 28.02 -11.08 3.00
CA LEU A 493 29.38 -10.67 3.31
C LEU A 493 30.18 -10.29 2.06
N ALA A 494 30.05 -11.05 0.97
CA ALA A 494 30.67 -10.71 -0.31
C ALA A 494 30.19 -9.35 -0.83
N ARG A 495 28.89 -9.02 -0.68
CA ARG A 495 28.34 -7.69 -0.97
C ARG A 495 29.01 -6.60 -0.15
N ALA A 496 29.16 -6.80 1.15
CA ALA A 496 29.79 -5.81 2.04
C ALA A 496 31.27 -5.59 1.70
N LEU A 497 31.99 -6.64 1.30
CA LEU A 497 33.37 -6.50 0.83
C LEU A 497 33.47 -5.76 -0.51
N LEU A 498 32.52 -5.99 -1.43
CA LEU A 498 32.43 -5.29 -2.72
C LEU A 498 32.06 -3.81 -2.57
N ALA A 499 31.20 -3.47 -1.60
CA ALA A 499 30.80 -2.10 -1.30
C ALA A 499 31.95 -1.24 -0.77
N ASP A 500 33.02 -1.85 -0.27
CA ASP A 500 34.29 -1.23 0.15
C ASP A 500 34.16 -0.10 1.17
N GLN A 501 33.20 -0.24 2.10
CA GLN A 501 32.94 0.77 3.13
C GLN A 501 34.03 0.74 4.22
N PRO A 502 34.53 1.92 4.68
CA PRO A 502 35.59 2.02 5.70
C PRO A 502 35.20 1.50 7.08
N ILE A 503 33.91 1.46 7.39
CA ILE A 503 33.38 0.96 8.65
C ILE A 503 32.36 -0.14 8.35
N LEU A 504 32.51 -1.29 8.98
CA LEU A 504 31.68 -2.45 8.75
C LEU A 504 31.01 -2.90 10.06
N ILE A 505 29.70 -2.96 10.06
CA ILE A 505 28.89 -3.56 11.13
C ILE A 505 28.55 -5.00 10.73
N LEU A 506 28.87 -5.96 11.58
CA LEU A 506 28.54 -7.37 11.42
C LEU A 506 27.50 -7.74 12.48
N ASP A 507 26.22 -7.88 12.07
CA ASP A 507 25.13 -8.25 12.99
C ASP A 507 24.89 -9.76 12.92
N GLU A 508 25.24 -10.47 14.00
CA GLU A 508 25.13 -11.92 14.17
C GLU A 508 25.79 -12.74 13.03
N PRO A 509 27.08 -12.47 12.65
CA PRO A 509 27.68 -13.05 11.45
C PRO A 509 27.84 -14.57 11.50
N THR A 510 27.84 -15.17 12.70
CA THR A 510 28.07 -16.62 12.92
C THR A 510 26.82 -17.40 13.31
N GLU A 511 25.65 -16.76 13.33
CA GLU A 511 24.41 -17.43 13.73
C GLU A 511 24.12 -18.64 12.80
N GLY A 512 23.76 -19.79 13.38
CA GLY A 512 23.45 -21.03 12.65
C GLY A 512 24.65 -21.77 12.07
N LEU A 513 25.89 -21.34 12.37
CA LEU A 513 27.11 -22.08 12.03
C LEU A 513 27.58 -22.91 13.22
N ASP A 514 28.23 -24.04 12.93
CA ASP A 514 28.99 -24.80 13.92
C ASP A 514 30.23 -24.01 14.37
N ARG A 515 30.72 -24.29 15.57
CA ARG A 515 31.79 -23.52 16.20
C ARG A 515 33.08 -23.44 15.37
N PRO A 516 33.62 -24.53 14.79
CA PRO A 516 34.83 -24.45 13.97
C PRO A 516 34.66 -23.56 12.74
N THR A 517 33.54 -23.68 12.03
CA THR A 517 33.21 -22.86 10.85
C THR A 517 33.01 -21.40 11.23
N ALA A 518 32.34 -21.12 12.36
CA ALA A 518 32.13 -19.78 12.88
C ALA A 518 33.46 -19.08 13.23
N MET A 519 34.37 -19.76 13.95
CA MET A 519 35.69 -19.21 14.30
C MET A 519 36.52 -18.91 13.04
N ALA A 520 36.54 -19.86 12.08
CA ALA A 520 37.28 -19.67 10.85
C ALA A 520 36.72 -18.49 10.02
N LEU A 521 35.40 -18.35 9.97
CA LEU A 521 34.74 -17.24 9.25
C LEU A 521 35.07 -15.89 9.90
N VAL A 522 34.97 -15.78 11.21
CA VAL A 522 35.31 -14.52 11.92
C VAL A 522 36.78 -14.15 11.72
N ALA A 523 37.71 -15.14 11.85
CA ALA A 523 39.14 -14.90 11.61
C ALA A 523 39.39 -14.36 10.20
N ASP A 524 38.80 -14.98 9.17
CA ASP A 524 38.95 -14.53 7.78
C ASP A 524 38.32 -13.15 7.53
N LEU A 525 37.16 -12.86 8.17
CA LEU A 525 36.51 -11.57 8.04
C LEU A 525 37.36 -10.44 8.65
N LEU A 526 37.87 -10.64 9.85
CA LEU A 526 38.71 -9.65 10.55
C LEU A 526 40.03 -9.46 9.83
N ASP A 527 40.67 -10.53 9.34
CA ASP A 527 41.88 -10.44 8.52
C ASP A 527 41.62 -9.67 7.20
N THR A 528 40.52 -10.00 6.55
CA THR A 528 40.08 -9.34 5.30
C THR A 528 39.74 -7.86 5.50
N ALA A 529 39.24 -7.48 6.68
CA ALA A 529 38.86 -6.13 7.07
C ALA A 529 39.91 -5.43 7.95
N SER A 530 41.16 -5.88 7.93
CA SER A 530 42.25 -5.34 8.80
C SER A 530 42.55 -3.86 8.56
N ASP A 531 42.19 -3.32 7.40
CA ASP A 531 42.28 -1.91 7.02
C ASP A 531 41.02 -1.09 7.37
N ARG A 532 39.98 -1.71 7.91
CA ARG A 532 38.69 -1.11 8.20
C ARG A 532 38.36 -1.17 9.68
N ALA A 533 37.48 -0.26 10.11
CA ALA A 533 36.88 -0.38 11.43
C ALA A 533 35.76 -1.43 11.40
N VAL A 534 35.76 -2.35 12.35
CA VAL A 534 34.73 -3.41 12.45
C VAL A 534 34.01 -3.34 13.78
N LEU A 535 32.68 -3.28 13.73
CA LEU A 535 31.80 -3.43 14.89
C LEU A 535 31.04 -4.75 14.78
N MET A 536 31.44 -5.76 15.55
CA MET A 536 30.78 -7.05 15.58
C MET A 536 29.74 -7.09 16.71
N LEU A 537 28.47 -7.29 16.33
CA LEU A 537 27.34 -7.47 17.24
C LEU A 537 27.00 -8.95 17.30
N THR A 538 27.12 -9.59 18.46
CA THR A 538 26.90 -11.03 18.59
C THR A 538 26.39 -11.42 19.98
N HIS A 539 25.81 -12.59 20.08
CA HIS A 539 25.52 -13.23 21.36
C HIS A 539 26.39 -14.46 21.61
N ARG A 540 27.39 -14.69 20.73
CA ARG A 540 28.27 -15.86 20.73
C ARG A 540 29.69 -15.45 21.08
N ASP A 541 30.49 -16.42 21.53
CA ASP A 541 31.86 -16.19 22.00
C ASP A 541 32.93 -16.41 20.91
N GLU A 542 32.55 -16.92 19.73
CA GLU A 542 33.49 -17.26 18.67
C GLU A 542 34.12 -16.00 18.06
N GLY A 543 35.45 -15.96 18.07
CA GLY A 543 36.25 -14.86 17.50
C GLY A 543 36.37 -13.63 18.36
N LEU A 544 35.84 -13.65 19.60
CA LEU A 544 35.99 -12.52 20.51
C LEU A 544 37.45 -12.28 20.91
N ASP A 545 38.31 -13.29 20.84
CA ASP A 545 39.76 -13.21 21.11
C ASP A 545 40.54 -12.49 20.00
N LEU A 546 39.90 -12.26 18.86
CA LEU A 546 40.52 -11.60 17.71
C LEU A 546 40.22 -10.10 17.62
N VAL A 547 39.39 -9.55 18.51
CA VAL A 547 39.02 -8.13 18.50
C VAL A 547 39.82 -7.33 19.54
N ASP A 548 40.02 -6.04 19.27
CA ASP A 548 40.79 -5.13 20.11
C ASP A 548 40.08 -4.78 21.43
N ARG A 549 38.76 -4.58 21.38
CA ARG A 549 37.94 -4.23 22.54
C ARG A 549 36.63 -4.97 22.57
N ARG A 550 36.15 -5.22 23.79
CA ARG A 550 34.91 -5.94 24.03
C ARG A 550 33.98 -5.15 24.95
N TYR A 551 32.72 -5.15 24.62
CA TYR A 551 31.63 -4.61 25.43
C TYR A 551 30.52 -5.63 25.59
N CYS A 552 29.74 -5.46 26.66
CA CYS A 552 28.49 -6.17 26.85
C CYS A 552 27.35 -5.16 26.88
N LEU A 553 26.31 -5.38 26.07
CA LEU A 553 25.10 -4.59 26.06
C LEU A 553 24.05 -5.25 26.95
N VAL A 554 23.73 -4.58 28.07
CA VAL A 554 22.76 -5.05 29.07
C VAL A 554 21.76 -3.93 29.33
N ASP A 555 20.49 -4.23 29.18
CA ASP A 555 19.38 -3.28 29.39
C ASP A 555 19.59 -1.92 28.70
N GLY A 556 20.09 -1.96 27.46
CA GLY A 556 20.32 -0.78 26.64
C GLY A 556 21.59 0.01 26.98
N ARG A 557 22.49 -0.47 27.89
CA ARG A 557 23.71 0.19 28.31
C ARG A 557 24.96 -0.64 27.99
N LEU A 558 26.06 0.04 27.61
CA LEU A 558 27.34 -0.62 27.34
C LEU A 558 28.16 -0.72 28.61
N ILE A 559 28.65 -1.93 28.88
CA ILE A 559 29.56 -2.24 29.97
C ILE A 559 30.86 -2.75 29.35
N ALA A 560 32.00 -2.11 29.66
CA ALA A 560 33.30 -2.59 29.19
C ALA A 560 33.61 -3.95 29.81
N SER A 561 33.86 -4.95 28.96
CA SER A 561 34.30 -6.28 29.44
C SER A 561 35.83 -6.27 29.59
N ARG A 562 36.35 -6.34 30.83
CA ARG A 562 37.78 -6.58 31.10
C ARG A 562 38.07 -8.07 30.96
N ASP A 563 39.26 -8.42 30.51
CA ASP A 563 39.76 -9.78 30.22
C ASP A 563 39.17 -10.88 31.13
N GLY A 564 38.54 -11.88 30.52
CA GLY A 564 38.21 -13.16 31.13
C GLY A 564 37.04 -13.19 32.12
N THR A 565 36.43 -12.06 32.48
CA THR A 565 35.28 -12.05 33.40
C THR A 565 34.01 -12.33 32.60
N ARG A 566 33.49 -13.56 32.68
CA ARG A 566 32.10 -13.86 32.33
C ARG A 566 31.19 -13.01 33.24
N LEU A 567 30.56 -11.98 32.69
CA LEU A 567 29.57 -11.21 33.44
C LEU A 567 28.43 -12.12 33.90
N PRO A 568 27.86 -11.92 35.10
CA PRO A 568 26.79 -12.75 35.66
C PRO A 568 25.51 -12.58 34.82
N GLY A 569 25.28 -13.49 33.91
CA GLY A 569 24.16 -13.57 33.01
C GLY A 569 24.21 -14.80 32.10
N TYR A 570 25.36 -15.47 32.03
CA TYR A 570 25.59 -16.66 31.20
C TYR A 570 25.50 -17.99 31.97
N LEU A 571 25.16 -17.97 33.26
CA LEU A 571 24.85 -19.18 34.02
C LEU A 571 23.33 -19.25 34.25
N GLY A 572 22.75 -20.22 33.57
CA GLY A 572 21.47 -20.90 33.80
C GLY A 572 20.50 -20.26 34.78
N LEU A 573 19.32 -20.02 34.31
CA LEU A 573 18.09 -19.89 35.08
C LEU A 573 18.15 -20.62 36.44
N ALA A 574 18.59 -19.93 37.48
CA ALA A 574 18.09 -20.17 38.80
C ALA A 574 16.75 -19.44 38.85
N ALA A 575 15.65 -20.19 38.77
CA ALA A 575 14.32 -19.68 39.03
C ALA A 575 14.32 -18.86 40.31
N PRO A 576 13.69 -17.67 40.37
CA PRO A 576 13.49 -17.00 41.64
C PRO A 576 12.68 -17.95 42.52
N SER A 577 13.28 -18.32 43.65
CA SER A 577 12.61 -19.05 44.75
C SER A 577 11.49 -18.19 45.29
N GLY A 578 10.25 -18.43 44.76
CA GLY A 578 9.10 -17.65 45.17
C GLY A 578 7.79 -17.97 44.45
N LEU A 579 7.67 -19.17 43.82
CA LEU A 579 6.39 -19.63 43.25
C LEU A 579 6.22 -21.15 43.38
N ALA A 580 6.38 -21.63 44.61
CA ALA A 580 6.05 -23.00 44.99
C ALA A 580 5.02 -22.97 46.11
N GLU A 581 3.85 -22.39 45.82
CA GLU A 581 2.61 -22.57 46.58
C GLU A 581 1.48 -22.04 45.70
N VAL A 582 0.73 -22.90 45.13
CA VAL A 582 -0.68 -22.93 44.69
C VAL A 582 -0.80 -23.79 43.42
N ILE A 583 -0.67 -25.08 43.53
CA ILE A 583 -1.48 -26.07 42.78
C ILE A 583 -1.65 -27.28 43.72
N GLN A 584 -2.73 -27.32 44.47
CA GLN A 584 -3.31 -28.56 44.94
C GLN A 584 -4.57 -28.85 44.09
N PRO A 585 -4.78 -30.11 43.67
CA PRO A 585 -5.88 -30.49 42.84
C PRO A 585 -7.15 -30.66 43.67
N GLY A 586 -8.27 -30.09 43.20
CA GLY A 586 -9.61 -30.33 43.59
C GLY A 586 -10.47 -30.57 42.38
#